data_28f55493fe81c9667f5511c3beeb52ac
#
_entry.id   28f55493fe81c9667f5511c3beeb52ac
#
_cell.length_a   1.000
_cell.length_b   1.000
_cell.length_c   1.000
_cell.angle_alpha   90.00
_cell.angle_beta   90.00
_cell.angle_gamma   90.00
#
_symmetry.space_group_name_H-M   'P 1'
#
loop_
_entity.id
_entity.type
_entity.pdbx_description
1 polymer ?
#
loop_
_entity_poly.entity_id
_entity_poly.type
_entity_poly.pdbx_seq_one_letter_code
_entity_poly.pdbx_strand_id
1 'polypeptide(L)'
;RITDDHVGISANIPRISVIDFKDRDNFMTSENLREKAKSLGYWDGKEPLKFYKVISTGKPFAIREFFVLSTLAPSLNLTMEMEELPFSVRPEKKLSVRDVMAFYRQTYENTPYDMTKNLLVKVIKKDEAGNEYTDTVKTPVISNWMSNDLRNLLNELKPGVVERQRTIAIAGCSYSHVIQCRDWMPDEVGAIAWFAFDNPAQSPRIPVFSGTKYLPES
;
A
#
# COMPACT_ATOMS: atom_id res chain seq x y z
N ARG A 1 -14.39 -9.65 9.97
CA ARG A 1 -15.24 -8.82 9.09
C ARG A 1 -14.86 -7.36 9.26
N ILE A 2 -14.89 -6.59 8.18
CA ILE A 2 -14.75 -5.12 8.21
C ILE A 2 -16.16 -4.54 8.22
N THR A 3 -16.40 -3.55 9.07
CA THR A 3 -17.69 -2.85 9.14
C THR A 3 -17.92 -1.98 7.90
N ASP A 4 -19.16 -1.69 7.56
CA ASP A 4 -19.55 -1.06 6.28
C ASP A 4 -18.99 0.36 6.07
N ASP A 5 -18.64 1.04 7.18
CA ASP A 5 -18.05 2.39 7.17
C ASP A 5 -16.52 2.40 7.37
N HIS A 6 -15.88 1.23 7.34
CA HIS A 6 -14.45 1.08 7.52
C HIS A 6 -13.74 0.64 6.24
N VAL A 7 -12.45 0.94 6.19
CA VAL A 7 -11.52 0.47 5.16
C VAL A 7 -10.41 -0.32 5.83
N GLY A 8 -10.17 -1.51 5.30
CA GLY A 8 -9.02 -2.33 5.65
C GLY A 8 -8.05 -2.45 4.48
N ILE A 9 -6.79 -2.71 4.79
CA ILE A 9 -5.76 -3.02 3.81
C ILE A 9 -5.00 -4.26 4.23
N SER A 10 -4.70 -5.12 3.28
CA SER A 10 -3.82 -6.27 3.43
C SER A 10 -2.83 -6.30 2.27
N ALA A 11 -1.56 -6.49 2.58
CA ALA A 11 -0.49 -6.71 1.59
C ALA A 11 0.08 -8.13 1.74
N ASN A 12 1.39 -8.29 1.70
CA ASN A 12 2.04 -9.61 1.82
C ASN A 12 2.33 -10.02 3.28
N ILE A 13 1.77 -9.32 4.25
CA ILE A 13 2.04 -9.52 5.67
C ILE A 13 0.75 -9.93 6.37
N PRO A 14 0.79 -10.96 7.24
CA PRO A 14 -0.36 -11.37 8.03
C PRO A 14 -0.84 -10.24 8.95
N ARG A 15 -2.12 -9.89 8.85
CA ARG A 15 -2.73 -8.79 9.60
C ARG A 15 -3.57 -9.25 10.79
N ILE A 16 -3.96 -10.52 10.81
CA ILE A 16 -4.82 -11.04 11.87
C ILE A 16 -4.01 -11.10 13.16
N SER A 17 -4.46 -10.36 14.17
CA SER A 17 -3.89 -10.35 15.50
C SER A 17 -4.62 -11.38 16.37
N VAL A 18 -5.34 -10.95 17.41
CA VAL A 18 -6.06 -11.85 18.29
C VAL A 18 -7.26 -12.47 17.58
N ILE A 19 -7.38 -13.80 17.69
CA ILE A 19 -8.55 -14.54 17.19
C ILE A 19 -9.48 -14.80 18.36
N ASP A 20 -10.72 -14.31 18.27
CA ASP A 20 -11.78 -14.74 19.17
C ASP A 20 -12.43 -16.03 18.66
N PHE A 21 -12.06 -17.14 19.28
CA PHE A 21 -12.58 -18.46 18.89
C PHE A 21 -14.06 -18.67 19.24
N LYS A 22 -14.68 -17.77 20.02
CA LYS A 22 -16.10 -17.82 20.34
C LYS A 22 -16.94 -17.09 19.30
N ASP A 23 -16.35 -16.09 18.65
CA ASP A 23 -16.99 -15.30 17.59
C ASP A 23 -16.88 -16.01 16.23
N ARG A 24 -17.76 -16.97 16.01
CA ARG A 24 -17.80 -17.77 14.77
C ARG A 24 -18.37 -17.02 13.57
N ASP A 25 -18.99 -15.87 13.79
CA ASP A 25 -19.54 -15.04 12.71
C ASP A 25 -18.44 -14.23 12.01
N ASN A 26 -17.37 -13.87 12.74
CA ASN A 26 -16.27 -13.06 12.23
C ASN A 26 -14.97 -13.84 12.04
N PHE A 27 -14.78 -14.98 12.71
CA PHE A 27 -13.57 -15.78 12.64
C PHE A 27 -13.87 -17.22 12.23
N MET A 28 -13.13 -17.69 11.24
CA MET A 28 -13.08 -19.09 10.83
C MET A 28 -11.64 -19.58 10.93
N THR A 29 -11.43 -20.65 11.69
CA THR A 29 -10.12 -21.23 11.92
C THR A 29 -10.19 -22.77 11.83
N SER A 30 -9.04 -23.41 11.62
CA SER A 30 -8.95 -24.85 11.82
C SER A 30 -9.17 -25.20 13.31
N GLU A 31 -9.80 -26.32 13.58
CA GLU A 31 -10.12 -26.78 14.94
C GLU A 31 -8.87 -26.97 15.80
N ASN A 32 -7.77 -27.41 15.18
CA ASN A 32 -6.52 -27.73 15.86
C ASN A 32 -5.50 -26.58 15.89
N LEU A 33 -5.90 -25.34 15.52
CA LEU A 33 -4.96 -24.20 15.44
C LEU A 33 -4.19 -23.98 16.75
N ARG A 34 -4.90 -23.96 17.90
CA ARG A 34 -4.28 -23.76 19.22
C ARG A 34 -3.31 -24.87 19.59
N GLU A 35 -3.73 -26.11 19.39
CA GLU A 35 -2.91 -27.29 19.68
C GLU A 35 -1.63 -27.27 18.83
N LYS A 36 -1.76 -27.00 17.54
CA LYS A 36 -0.61 -26.92 16.63
C LYS A 36 0.31 -25.75 16.97
N ALA A 37 -0.20 -24.57 17.25
CA ALA A 37 0.59 -23.42 17.65
C ALA A 37 1.42 -23.74 18.92
N LYS A 38 0.81 -24.41 19.90
CA LYS A 38 1.49 -24.83 21.13
C LYS A 38 2.50 -25.93 20.88
N SER A 39 2.17 -26.96 20.12
CA SER A 39 3.06 -28.10 19.85
C SER A 39 4.31 -27.69 19.04
N LEU A 40 4.19 -26.63 18.23
CA LEU A 40 5.30 -26.07 17.46
C LEU A 40 6.09 -24.98 18.22
N GLY A 41 5.71 -24.67 19.46
CA GLY A 41 6.38 -23.66 20.28
C GLY A 41 6.12 -22.21 19.86
N TYR A 42 5.13 -21.95 19.01
CA TYR A 42 4.78 -20.60 18.56
C TYR A 42 3.83 -19.88 19.52
N TRP A 43 3.29 -20.59 20.51
CA TRP A 43 2.42 -20.06 21.52
C TRP A 43 2.57 -20.85 22.83
N ASP A 44 2.59 -20.15 23.96
CA ASP A 44 2.77 -20.78 25.29
C ASP A 44 1.47 -21.34 25.90
N GLY A 45 0.33 -20.99 25.33
CA GLY A 45 -0.99 -21.39 25.80
C GLY A 45 -1.60 -20.47 26.86
N LYS A 46 -0.92 -19.40 27.30
CA LYS A 46 -1.35 -18.55 28.41
C LYS A 46 -1.90 -17.19 27.97
N GLU A 47 -1.35 -16.61 26.92
CA GLU A 47 -1.76 -15.31 26.39
C GLU A 47 -2.74 -15.45 25.23
N PRO A 48 -3.47 -14.38 24.85
CA PRO A 48 -4.24 -14.38 23.62
C PRO A 48 -3.36 -14.79 22.44
N LEU A 49 -3.82 -15.74 21.63
CA LEU A 49 -3.11 -16.16 20.44
C LEU A 49 -3.10 -15.03 19.41
N LYS A 50 -1.96 -14.36 19.23
CA LYS A 50 -1.73 -13.41 18.15
C LYS A 50 -1.31 -14.17 16.90
N PHE A 51 -2.23 -14.37 15.97
CA PHE A 51 -2.03 -15.26 14.82
C PHE A 51 -0.83 -14.87 13.96
N TYR A 52 -0.59 -13.57 13.73
CA TYR A 52 0.58 -13.15 12.97
C TYR A 52 1.91 -13.59 13.58
N LYS A 53 2.00 -13.73 14.90
CA LYS A 53 3.22 -14.23 15.60
C LYS A 53 3.45 -15.72 15.35
N VAL A 54 2.40 -16.46 15.00
CA VAL A 54 2.50 -17.91 14.68
C VAL A 54 3.09 -18.13 13.29
N ILE A 55 2.80 -17.24 12.34
CA ILE A 55 3.14 -17.43 10.93
C ILE A 55 4.16 -16.41 10.40
N SER A 56 4.62 -15.47 11.24
CA SER A 56 5.59 -14.45 10.87
C SER A 56 6.43 -14.05 12.08
N THR A 57 7.68 -13.69 11.84
CA THR A 57 8.59 -13.14 12.86
C THR A 57 8.59 -11.61 12.87
N GLY A 58 7.94 -10.97 11.92
CA GLY A 58 7.89 -9.52 11.77
C GLY A 58 6.65 -8.87 12.36
N LYS A 59 6.58 -7.56 12.24
CA LYS A 59 5.37 -6.78 12.55
C LYS A 59 4.21 -7.18 11.62
N PRO A 60 2.93 -7.07 12.07
CA PRO A 60 1.76 -7.39 11.26
C PRO A 60 1.42 -6.29 10.23
N PHE A 61 2.35 -5.45 9.89
CA PHE A 61 2.21 -4.41 8.88
C PHE A 61 3.57 -3.96 8.35
N ALA A 62 3.54 -3.36 7.16
CA ALA A 62 4.66 -2.65 6.55
C ALA A 62 4.23 -1.25 6.12
N ILE A 63 5.10 -0.54 5.43
CA ILE A 63 4.83 0.82 4.98
C ILE A 63 3.55 0.98 4.14
N ARG A 64 3.15 -0.06 3.39
CA ARG A 64 1.95 0.00 2.53
C ARG A 64 0.66 0.10 3.36
N GLU A 65 0.54 -0.75 4.38
CA GLU A 65 -0.58 -0.73 5.32
C GLU A 65 -0.59 0.58 6.12
N PHE A 66 0.56 0.93 6.65
CA PHE A 66 0.74 2.17 7.40
C PHE A 66 0.32 3.39 6.57
N PHE A 67 0.85 3.53 5.35
CA PHE A 67 0.60 4.69 4.51
C PHE A 67 -0.89 4.87 4.20
N VAL A 68 -1.58 3.79 3.84
CA VAL A 68 -3.01 3.86 3.52
C VAL A 68 -3.83 4.19 4.77
N LEU A 69 -3.60 3.50 5.89
CA LEU A 69 -4.39 3.72 7.11
C LEU A 69 -4.15 5.11 7.71
N SER A 70 -2.90 5.58 7.75
CA SER A 70 -2.57 6.93 8.24
C SER A 70 -3.12 8.04 7.34
N THR A 71 -3.18 7.80 6.02
CA THR A 71 -3.78 8.76 5.07
C THR A 71 -5.31 8.82 5.21
N LEU A 72 -5.96 7.68 5.49
CA LEU A 72 -7.41 7.61 5.65
C LEU A 72 -7.91 8.18 6.98
N ALA A 73 -7.13 8.03 8.04
CA ALA A 73 -7.49 8.45 9.39
C ALA A 73 -6.31 9.15 10.09
N PRO A 74 -5.92 10.35 9.64
CA PRO A 74 -4.76 11.07 10.18
C PRO A 74 -4.90 11.41 11.66
N SER A 75 -6.11 11.60 12.19
CA SER A 75 -6.34 11.86 13.62
C SER A 75 -5.91 10.72 14.54
N LEU A 76 -5.75 9.50 14.01
CA LEU A 76 -5.27 8.36 14.79
C LEU A 76 -3.75 8.43 15.08
N ASN A 77 -3.03 9.37 14.46
CA ASN A 77 -1.59 9.58 14.65
C ASN A 77 -0.79 8.25 14.57
N LEU A 78 -1.12 7.41 13.60
CA LEU A 78 -0.45 6.13 13.40
C LEU A 78 1.03 6.36 13.08
N THR A 79 1.91 5.48 13.58
CA THR A 79 3.36 5.55 13.32
C THR A 79 3.92 4.17 12.93
N MET A 80 5.08 4.18 12.29
CA MET A 80 5.80 2.94 11.92
C MET A 80 6.42 2.23 13.13
N GLU A 81 6.55 2.90 14.28
CA GLU A 81 7.11 2.36 15.52
C GLU A 81 6.10 1.52 16.30
N MET A 82 4.81 1.67 16.04
CA MET A 82 3.76 0.87 16.70
C MET A 82 4.00 -0.63 16.53
N GLU A 83 3.63 -1.43 17.52
CA GLU A 83 3.67 -2.90 17.42
C GLU A 83 2.66 -3.41 16.40
N GLU A 84 1.48 -2.84 16.41
CA GLU A 84 0.35 -3.20 15.54
C GLU A 84 -0.37 -1.94 15.06
N LEU A 85 -1.01 -2.03 13.90
CA LEU A 85 -1.94 -1.01 13.41
C LEU A 85 -3.38 -1.53 13.52
N PRO A 86 -4.39 -0.66 13.61
CA PRO A 86 -5.78 -1.07 13.51
C PRO A 86 -6.01 -1.96 12.29
N PHE A 87 -6.81 -3.01 12.42
CA PHE A 87 -7.14 -3.92 11.30
C PHE A 87 -7.86 -3.18 10.18
N SER A 88 -8.72 -2.24 10.55
CA SER A 88 -9.42 -1.31 9.66
C SER A 88 -9.61 0.03 10.34
N VAL A 89 -9.82 1.07 9.57
CA VAL A 89 -10.10 2.43 10.06
C VAL A 89 -11.36 2.99 9.40
N ARG A 90 -12.05 3.85 10.12
CA ARG A 90 -13.09 4.69 9.53
C ARG A 90 -12.41 5.87 8.85
N PRO A 91 -12.56 6.03 7.52
CA PRO A 91 -11.98 7.17 6.82
C PRO A 91 -12.58 8.49 7.32
N GLU A 92 -11.76 9.51 7.48
CA GLU A 92 -12.21 10.85 7.88
C GLU A 92 -12.91 11.61 6.73
N LYS A 93 -12.76 11.09 5.52
CA LYS A 93 -13.43 11.63 4.31
C LYS A 93 -14.08 10.48 3.55
N LYS A 94 -15.22 10.77 2.93
CA LYS A 94 -15.86 9.83 2.03
C LYS A 94 -14.94 9.54 0.84
N LEU A 95 -14.72 8.27 0.54
CA LEU A 95 -13.83 7.84 -0.54
C LEU A 95 -14.61 7.66 -1.84
N SER A 96 -14.03 8.13 -2.91
CA SER A 96 -14.46 7.84 -4.28
C SER A 96 -13.62 6.70 -4.87
N VAL A 97 -14.08 6.15 -6.00
CA VAL A 97 -13.28 5.20 -6.80
C VAL A 97 -11.93 5.81 -7.20
N ARG A 98 -11.86 7.12 -7.47
CA ARG A 98 -10.62 7.81 -7.81
C ARG A 98 -9.62 7.80 -6.65
N ASP A 99 -10.09 7.94 -5.41
CA ASP A 99 -9.22 7.88 -4.23
C ASP A 99 -8.60 6.50 -4.07
N VAL A 100 -9.39 5.43 -4.30
CA VAL A 100 -8.87 4.06 -4.32
C VAL A 100 -7.83 3.87 -5.42
N MET A 101 -8.09 4.36 -6.62
CA MET A 101 -7.12 4.32 -7.73
C MET A 101 -5.85 5.11 -7.40
N ALA A 102 -5.96 6.24 -6.68
CA ALA A 102 -4.83 7.05 -6.27
C ALA A 102 -3.93 6.29 -5.28
N PHE A 103 -4.47 5.47 -4.37
CA PHE A 103 -3.65 4.60 -3.52
C PHE A 103 -2.83 3.59 -4.32
N TYR A 104 -3.39 2.98 -5.36
CA TYR A 104 -2.64 2.06 -6.23
C TYR A 104 -1.47 2.73 -6.95
N ARG A 105 -1.52 4.06 -7.16
CA ARG A 105 -0.49 4.84 -7.85
C ARG A 105 0.63 5.33 -6.93
N GLN A 106 0.53 5.10 -5.62
CA GLN A 106 1.44 5.71 -4.65
C GLN A 106 2.87 5.19 -4.75
N THR A 107 3.79 6.15 -4.82
CA THR A 107 5.24 5.97 -4.74
C THR A 107 5.84 6.71 -3.55
N TYR A 108 4.99 7.30 -2.70
CA TYR A 108 5.31 8.09 -1.51
C TYR A 108 6.04 9.40 -1.80
N GLU A 109 5.97 9.91 -3.04
CA GLU A 109 6.54 11.21 -3.39
C GLU A 109 6.06 12.32 -2.46
N ASN A 110 6.97 13.26 -2.17
CA ASN A 110 6.72 14.39 -1.28
C ASN A 110 6.33 14.00 0.16
N THR A 111 6.65 12.79 0.59
CA THR A 111 6.49 12.33 1.97
C THR A 111 7.87 12.01 2.59
N PRO A 112 7.97 11.81 3.91
CA PRO A 112 9.20 11.33 4.54
C PRO A 112 9.74 10.01 3.95
N TYR A 113 8.89 9.23 3.29
CA TYR A 113 9.19 7.92 2.68
C TYR A 113 9.55 8.00 1.20
N ASP A 114 9.68 9.21 0.64
CA ASP A 114 10.11 9.42 -0.75
C ASP A 114 11.56 8.95 -0.93
N MET A 115 11.75 7.88 -1.71
CA MET A 115 13.09 7.32 -1.99
C MET A 115 14.01 8.33 -2.69
N THR A 116 13.44 9.33 -3.35
CA THR A 116 14.15 10.30 -4.16
C THR A 116 14.46 11.62 -3.44
N LYS A 117 14.01 11.73 -2.17
CA LYS A 117 14.08 12.99 -1.39
C LYS A 117 15.49 13.59 -1.27
N ASN A 118 16.52 12.72 -1.23
CA ASN A 118 17.91 13.14 -1.05
C ASN A 118 18.71 13.22 -2.37
N LEU A 119 18.09 12.91 -3.50
CA LEU A 119 18.72 12.98 -4.82
C LEU A 119 18.66 14.41 -5.35
N LEU A 120 19.46 15.28 -4.75
CA LEU A 120 19.50 16.71 -5.00
C LEU A 120 20.79 17.10 -5.68
N VAL A 121 20.70 18.03 -6.66
CA VAL A 121 21.84 18.66 -7.36
C VAL A 121 21.72 20.17 -7.27
N LYS A 122 22.87 20.84 -7.22
CA LYS A 122 22.96 22.30 -7.32
C LYS A 122 22.98 22.67 -8.80
N VAL A 123 22.12 23.60 -9.18
CA VAL A 123 22.05 24.16 -10.54
C VAL A 123 22.15 25.67 -10.47
N ILE A 124 22.80 26.28 -11.46
CA ILE A 124 22.83 27.73 -11.61
C ILE A 124 21.60 28.14 -12.41
N LYS A 125 20.79 29.01 -11.84
CA LYS A 125 19.63 29.64 -12.48
C LYS A 125 19.82 31.15 -12.60
N LYS A 126 19.03 31.78 -13.47
CA LYS A 126 18.97 33.25 -13.58
C LYS A 126 17.59 33.72 -13.11
N ASP A 127 17.57 34.82 -12.36
CA ASP A 127 16.35 35.53 -12.01
C ASP A 127 15.81 36.36 -13.19
N GLU A 128 14.67 37.01 -12.99
CA GLU A 128 14.05 37.88 -14.02
C GLU A 128 14.93 39.08 -14.40
N ALA A 129 15.85 39.49 -13.52
CA ALA A 129 16.80 40.54 -13.77
C ALA A 129 18.11 40.06 -14.43
N GLY A 130 18.24 38.74 -14.65
CA GLY A 130 19.40 38.12 -15.28
C GLY A 130 20.54 37.79 -14.31
N ASN A 131 20.38 37.98 -12.99
CA ASN A 131 21.40 37.64 -12.00
C ASN A 131 21.45 36.11 -11.77
N GLU A 132 22.65 35.58 -11.68
CA GLU A 132 22.85 34.16 -11.41
C GLU A 132 22.69 33.86 -9.91
N TYR A 133 21.95 32.78 -9.60
CA TYR A 133 21.85 32.21 -8.27
C TYR A 133 21.93 30.71 -8.30
N THR A 134 22.37 30.10 -7.20
CA THR A 134 22.42 28.65 -7.05
C THR A 134 21.13 28.16 -6.43
N ASP A 135 20.45 27.23 -7.12
CA ASP A 135 19.27 26.54 -6.61
C ASP A 135 19.58 25.05 -6.38
N THR A 136 18.83 24.44 -5.47
CA THR A 136 18.94 23.00 -5.20
C THR A 136 17.67 22.33 -5.65
N VAL A 137 17.78 21.48 -6.66
CA VAL A 137 16.66 20.80 -7.30
C VAL A 137 16.85 19.29 -7.27
N LYS A 138 15.76 18.54 -7.39
CA LYS A 138 15.86 17.10 -7.64
C LYS A 138 16.59 16.85 -8.97
N THR A 139 17.51 15.88 -8.98
CA THR A 139 18.22 15.53 -10.23
C THR A 139 17.24 15.01 -11.28
N PRO A 140 17.41 15.37 -12.58
CA PRO A 140 16.49 14.95 -13.63
C PRO A 140 16.55 13.43 -13.96
N VAL A 141 17.56 12.71 -13.46
CA VAL A 141 17.70 11.26 -13.67
C VAL A 141 16.97 10.42 -12.59
N ILE A 142 16.16 11.06 -11.78
CA ILE A 142 15.37 10.40 -10.72
C ILE A 142 14.29 9.49 -11.31
N SER A 143 14.14 8.32 -10.69
CA SER A 143 12.98 7.46 -10.89
C SER A 143 12.58 6.81 -9.58
N ASN A 144 11.27 6.78 -9.28
CA ASN A 144 10.70 6.02 -8.18
C ASN A 144 10.76 4.51 -8.41
N TRP A 145 11.17 4.08 -9.58
CA TRP A 145 11.31 2.68 -10.01
C TRP A 145 12.74 2.35 -10.42
N MET A 146 13.72 2.97 -9.72
CA MET A 146 15.13 2.65 -9.94
C MET A 146 15.38 1.15 -9.82
N SER A 147 16.24 0.63 -10.72
CA SER A 147 16.77 -0.72 -10.59
C SER A 147 17.58 -0.88 -9.30
N ASN A 148 17.74 -2.11 -8.85
CA ASN A 148 18.60 -2.39 -7.71
C ASN A 148 20.04 -1.91 -7.93
N ASP A 149 20.56 -2.12 -9.15
CA ASP A 149 21.93 -1.76 -9.51
C ASP A 149 22.15 -0.25 -9.46
N LEU A 150 21.19 0.53 -9.99
CA LEU A 150 21.26 1.99 -9.91
C LEU A 150 21.21 2.47 -8.45
N ARG A 151 20.34 1.90 -7.60
CA ARG A 151 20.30 2.26 -6.18
C ARG A 151 21.60 1.92 -5.45
N ASN A 152 22.16 0.76 -5.72
CA ASN A 152 23.43 0.33 -5.14
C ASN A 152 24.55 1.29 -5.55
N LEU A 153 24.66 1.59 -6.84
CA LEU A 153 25.66 2.54 -7.36
C LEU A 153 25.52 3.92 -6.70
N LEU A 154 24.29 4.45 -6.59
CA LEU A 154 24.07 5.75 -5.95
C LEU A 154 24.46 5.74 -4.47
N ASN A 155 24.18 4.65 -3.75
CA ASN A 155 24.58 4.50 -2.36
C ASN A 155 26.08 4.20 -2.17
N GLU A 156 26.77 3.63 -3.15
CA GLU A 156 28.25 3.55 -3.16
C GLU A 156 28.87 4.93 -3.32
N LEU A 157 28.33 5.76 -4.22
CA LEU A 157 28.80 7.13 -4.43
C LEU A 157 28.50 8.03 -3.22
N LYS A 158 27.33 7.89 -2.62
CA LYS A 158 26.92 8.63 -1.42
C LYS A 158 26.06 7.74 -0.51
N PRO A 159 26.63 7.17 0.54
CA PRO A 159 25.91 6.28 1.46
C PRO A 159 24.63 6.91 2.01
N GLY A 160 23.51 6.16 1.92
CA GLY A 160 22.21 6.59 2.43
C GLY A 160 21.46 7.62 1.56
N VAL A 161 21.95 7.92 0.35
CA VAL A 161 21.28 8.88 -0.55
C VAL A 161 19.94 8.35 -1.05
N VAL A 162 19.80 7.03 -1.20
CA VAL A 162 18.54 6.37 -1.56
C VAL A 162 18.12 5.41 -0.46
N GLU A 163 17.11 5.78 0.29
CA GLU A 163 16.46 4.90 1.28
C GLU A 163 15.40 4.05 0.59
N ARG A 164 15.67 2.75 0.44
CA ARG A 164 14.75 1.84 -0.23
C ARG A 164 13.40 1.76 0.47
N GLN A 165 12.32 2.01 -0.26
CA GLN A 165 10.95 1.79 0.17
C GLN A 165 10.22 0.81 -0.74
N ARG A 166 9.35 -0.02 -0.17
CA ARG A 166 8.42 -0.85 -0.94
C ARG A 166 7.16 -0.03 -1.24
N THR A 167 7.16 0.64 -2.38
CA THR A 167 6.02 1.44 -2.85
C THR A 167 4.78 0.57 -3.12
N ILE A 168 3.60 1.18 -3.14
CA ILE A 168 2.37 0.49 -3.55
C ILE A 168 2.45 0.22 -5.06
N ALA A 169 2.69 1.26 -5.86
CA ALA A 169 3.00 1.09 -7.27
C ALA A 169 4.43 0.56 -7.48
N ILE A 170 4.58 -0.43 -8.31
CA ILE A 170 5.89 -0.98 -8.73
C ILE A 170 5.91 -1.30 -10.20
N ALA A 171 7.10 -1.19 -10.80
CA ALA A 171 7.32 -1.52 -12.21
C ALA A 171 7.08 -3.00 -12.55
N GLY A 172 7.30 -3.91 -11.60
CA GLY A 172 7.09 -5.35 -11.81
C GLY A 172 5.65 -5.84 -11.55
N CYS A 173 4.66 -4.95 -11.56
CA CYS A 173 3.26 -5.33 -11.41
C CYS A 173 2.72 -5.84 -12.75
N SER A 174 2.13 -7.03 -12.78
CA SER A 174 1.56 -7.57 -14.04
C SER A 174 0.22 -6.91 -14.38
N TYR A 175 -0.63 -6.70 -13.39
CA TYR A 175 -1.91 -6.02 -13.54
C TYR A 175 -2.42 -5.51 -12.19
N SER A 176 -3.37 -4.60 -12.24
CA SER A 176 -4.12 -4.16 -11.07
C SER A 176 -5.58 -3.89 -11.46
N HIS A 177 -6.47 -4.09 -10.51
CA HIS A 177 -7.88 -3.78 -10.73
C HIS A 177 -8.50 -3.10 -9.50
N VAL A 178 -9.53 -2.30 -9.74
CA VAL A 178 -10.42 -1.76 -8.71
C VAL A 178 -11.82 -2.20 -9.07
N ILE A 179 -12.46 -2.93 -8.18
CA ILE A 179 -13.85 -3.37 -8.37
C ILE A 179 -14.77 -2.37 -7.68
N GLN A 180 -15.73 -1.86 -8.43
CA GLN A 180 -16.77 -0.98 -7.94
C GLN A 180 -18.12 -1.67 -8.07
N CYS A 181 -18.78 -1.90 -6.95
CA CYS A 181 -20.13 -2.46 -6.89
C CYS A 181 -21.13 -1.33 -6.63
N ARG A 182 -22.25 -1.32 -7.33
CA ARG A 182 -23.31 -0.32 -7.26
C ARG A 182 -24.65 -1.05 -7.31
N ASP A 183 -25.16 -1.41 -6.16
CA ASP A 183 -26.39 -2.18 -5.94
C ASP A 183 -27.68 -1.47 -6.40
N TRP A 184 -27.58 -0.14 -6.62
CA TRP A 184 -28.66 0.70 -7.14
C TRP A 184 -28.74 0.73 -8.67
N MET A 185 -27.84 0.04 -9.37
CA MET A 185 -27.79 -0.01 -10.84
C MET A 185 -28.25 -1.38 -11.34
N PRO A 186 -28.75 -1.49 -12.59
CA PRO A 186 -29.00 -2.79 -13.22
C PRO A 186 -27.74 -3.67 -13.21
N ASP A 187 -27.91 -4.99 -13.11
CA ASP A 187 -26.82 -5.95 -12.94
C ASP A 187 -25.77 -5.87 -14.06
N GLU A 188 -26.18 -5.56 -15.29
CA GLU A 188 -25.29 -5.46 -16.45
C GLU A 188 -24.27 -4.32 -16.33
N VAL A 189 -24.58 -3.30 -15.54
CA VAL A 189 -23.73 -2.12 -15.33
C VAL A 189 -23.47 -1.87 -13.85
N GLY A 190 -24.02 -2.68 -12.96
CA GLY A 190 -23.94 -2.53 -11.51
C GLY A 190 -22.53 -2.72 -10.97
N ALA A 191 -21.74 -3.60 -11.56
CA ALA A 191 -20.34 -3.78 -11.22
C ALA A 191 -19.43 -3.35 -12.37
N ILE A 192 -18.31 -2.72 -12.00
CA ILE A 192 -17.24 -2.34 -12.92
C ILE A 192 -15.91 -2.84 -12.35
N ALA A 193 -15.14 -3.56 -13.15
CA ALA A 193 -13.72 -3.80 -12.91
C ALA A 193 -12.91 -2.75 -13.70
N TRP A 194 -12.28 -1.83 -12.99
CA TRP A 194 -11.33 -0.87 -13.55
C TRP A 194 -9.98 -1.57 -13.66
N PHE A 195 -9.66 -2.05 -14.82
CA PHE A 195 -8.48 -2.89 -15.07
C PHE A 195 -7.33 -2.08 -15.65
N ALA A 196 -6.11 -2.33 -15.18
CA ALA A 196 -4.89 -1.77 -15.72
C ALA A 196 -3.80 -2.84 -15.78
N PHE A 197 -3.02 -2.84 -16.84
CA PHE A 197 -1.86 -3.70 -17.01
C PHE A 197 -0.60 -2.98 -16.53
N ASP A 198 0.43 -3.77 -16.16
CA ASP A 198 1.74 -3.28 -15.78
C ASP A 198 1.70 -2.31 -14.57
N ASN A 199 2.63 -1.39 -14.48
CA ASN A 199 2.79 -0.45 -13.37
C ASN A 199 1.54 0.41 -13.13
N PRO A 200 0.82 0.26 -12.01
CA PRO A 200 -0.44 0.94 -11.78
C PRO A 200 -0.32 2.47 -11.66
N ALA A 201 0.89 3.00 -11.47
CA ALA A 201 1.12 4.45 -11.45
C ALA A 201 1.09 5.07 -12.85
N GLN A 202 1.47 4.31 -13.87
CA GLN A 202 1.64 4.80 -15.25
C GLN A 202 0.54 4.33 -16.19
N SER A 203 -0.12 3.22 -15.86
CA SER A 203 -1.10 2.60 -16.74
C SER A 203 -2.49 3.24 -16.64
N PRO A 204 -3.20 3.42 -17.77
CA PRO A 204 -4.60 3.80 -17.76
C PRO A 204 -5.46 2.67 -17.19
N ARG A 205 -6.64 3.00 -16.68
CA ARG A 205 -7.61 2.01 -16.21
C ARG A 205 -8.76 1.92 -17.18
N ILE A 206 -9.00 0.71 -17.65
CA ILE A 206 -10.06 0.38 -18.63
C ILE A 206 -11.26 -0.17 -17.85
N PRO A 207 -12.46 0.42 -17.99
CA PRO A 207 -13.67 -0.10 -17.35
C PRO A 207 -14.17 -1.34 -18.09
N VAL A 208 -14.39 -2.42 -17.34
CA VAL A 208 -15.05 -3.64 -17.81
C VAL A 208 -16.29 -3.83 -16.96
N PHE A 209 -17.47 -3.75 -17.57
CA PHE A 209 -18.75 -3.88 -16.89
C PHE A 209 -19.15 -5.34 -16.70
N SER A 210 -19.95 -5.63 -15.67
CA SER A 210 -20.49 -6.98 -15.41
C SER A 210 -21.22 -7.59 -16.60
N GLY A 211 -21.92 -6.79 -17.39
CA GLY A 211 -22.63 -7.22 -18.59
C GLY A 211 -21.79 -7.26 -19.87
N THR A 212 -20.47 -7.04 -19.81
CA THR A 212 -19.60 -7.07 -21.01
C THR A 212 -19.58 -8.48 -21.61
N LYS A 213 -20.05 -8.63 -22.84
CA LYS A 213 -20.11 -9.91 -23.58
C LYS A 213 -18.95 -10.08 -24.55
N TYR A 214 -18.42 -8.98 -25.07
CA TYR A 214 -17.36 -8.99 -26.08
C TYR A 214 -16.30 -7.95 -25.72
N LEU A 215 -15.07 -8.24 -26.02
CA LEU A 215 -13.97 -7.27 -25.97
C LEU A 215 -13.90 -6.57 -27.33
N PRO A 216 -13.39 -5.31 -27.38
CA PRO A 216 -13.09 -4.65 -28.63
C PRO A 216 -12.12 -5.52 -29.46
N GLU A 217 -12.34 -5.58 -30.76
CA GLU A 217 -11.36 -6.14 -31.69
C GLU A 217 -10.12 -5.24 -31.72
N SER A 218 -8.93 -5.86 -31.69
CA SER A 218 -7.64 -5.14 -31.71
C SER A 218 -7.27 -4.65 -33.12
#